data_a04fc7939baa0c496f981711237a55ef
#
_entry.id   a04fc7939baa0c496f981711237a55ef
#
_cell.length_a   1.000
_cell.length_b   1.000
_cell.length_c   1.000
_cell.angle_alpha   90.00
_cell.angle_beta   90.00
_cell.angle_gamma   90.00
#
_symmetry.space_group_name_H-M   'P 1'
#
loop_
_entity.id
_entity.type
_entity.pdbx_description
1 polymer ?
#
loop_
_entity_poly.entity_id
_entity_poly.type
_entity_poly.pdbx_seq_one_letter_code
_entity_poly.pdbx_strand_id
1 'polypeptide(L)'
;PTTRQEPADIVEQFAESILIATSGQEKPPPSEPAASVSSQGEQKAEKKVREPKALLAPIFAILVKIGHNLGALFHNLTGGIRALLGRLLPDESLFTLPSSVMLFFAVSVPLIVVAVATVVYFQRGRTGQFQALYAQAVQASGYAQTQSDPQARIEAWQTVLSYLDQAESYEVTQETLDLRDQSLYALDRLELITRLDYQPAISNGLPGSQNITRMIATENDLFLLNETGGNVQRAIRTGKGYEVDTTFQCDPNYPTGRTAPFIDITVSLNSGDRHATLLALDSSGNLVACVAGEAPRLIPLAAPPTAWGKPTVIYSARGNLYVLDPESKAVWTYWNGNYGDPPQLFFDNEIPPLKDVVDMAINNDELYLLQGDGRITLCTFSQTGTSPTRCQDPAPYVDARPGRENQVMLPGTPFTQITISQPPDPSLFLLQPDNQATYNYTLRLLNFLGQYRPQFDAQMVSIHPSETATAFTLTPDAQLSFLSFRDKVYYASLR
;
A
#
# COMPACT_ATOMS: atom_id res chain seq x y z
N PRO A 1 10.10 -37.01 -49.28
CA PRO A 1 10.53 -36.99 -47.89
C PRO A 1 10.84 -35.56 -47.51
N THR A 2 9.86 -34.92 -46.92
CA THR A 2 9.94 -33.54 -46.38
C THR A 2 10.33 -33.65 -44.92
N THR A 3 11.50 -33.24 -44.59
CA THR A 3 12.04 -33.15 -43.23
C THR A 3 11.31 -32.02 -42.49
N ARG A 4 10.63 -32.39 -41.44
CA ARG A 4 9.94 -31.51 -40.49
C ARG A 4 11.01 -30.98 -39.53
N GLN A 5 11.32 -29.70 -39.58
CA GLN A 5 12.21 -29.03 -38.60
C GLN A 5 11.50 -28.95 -37.25
N GLU A 6 12.23 -29.33 -36.20
CA GLU A 6 11.74 -29.24 -34.81
C GLU A 6 11.71 -27.82 -34.28
N PRO A 7 10.77 -27.49 -33.37
CA PRO A 7 10.60 -26.14 -32.85
C PRO A 7 11.76 -25.61 -31.97
N ALA A 8 12.71 -26.42 -31.59
CA ALA A 8 13.85 -26.06 -30.73
C ALA A 8 14.83 -25.07 -31.42
N ASP A 9 15.03 -25.22 -32.75
CA ASP A 9 15.99 -24.38 -33.49
C ASP A 9 15.59 -22.89 -33.63
N ILE A 10 14.31 -22.57 -33.49
CA ILE A 10 13.82 -21.19 -33.61
C ILE A 10 14.06 -20.39 -32.33
N VAL A 11 14.03 -21.04 -31.17
CA VAL A 11 14.26 -20.39 -29.86
C VAL A 11 15.74 -20.04 -29.67
N GLU A 12 16.64 -20.90 -30.16
CA GLU A 12 18.10 -20.70 -30.05
C GLU A 12 18.57 -19.54 -30.95
N GLN A 13 17.98 -19.36 -32.12
CA GLN A 13 18.27 -18.26 -33.03
C GLN A 13 17.78 -16.90 -32.53
N PHE A 14 16.72 -16.86 -31.71
CA PHE A 14 16.26 -15.63 -31.05
C PHE A 14 17.11 -15.28 -29.84
N ALA A 15 17.61 -16.25 -29.09
CA ALA A 15 18.48 -16.02 -27.94
C ALA A 15 19.86 -15.42 -28.35
N GLU A 16 20.44 -15.86 -29.46
CA GLU A 16 21.67 -15.30 -30.01
C GLU A 16 21.51 -13.83 -30.50
N SER A 17 20.37 -13.49 -31.04
CA SER A 17 20.10 -12.11 -31.51
C SER A 17 19.98 -11.10 -30.36
N ILE A 18 19.55 -11.51 -29.17
CA ILE A 18 19.45 -10.66 -27.98
C ILE A 18 20.83 -10.47 -27.32
N LEU A 19 21.71 -11.48 -27.37
CA LEU A 19 23.05 -11.41 -26.80
C LEU A 19 24.00 -10.47 -27.57
N ILE A 20 23.78 -10.26 -28.87
CA ILE A 20 24.59 -9.34 -29.69
C ILE A 20 24.20 -7.88 -29.47
N ALA A 21 22.96 -7.60 -29.05
CA ALA A 21 22.48 -6.22 -28.83
C ALA A 21 22.89 -5.62 -27.46
N THR A 22 23.38 -6.46 -26.51
CA THR A 22 23.73 -6.01 -25.15
C THR A 22 25.24 -5.92 -24.87
N SER A 23 26.13 -6.20 -25.85
CA SER A 23 27.59 -6.21 -25.66
C SER A 23 28.31 -4.91 -26.00
N GLY A 24 27.62 -3.79 -26.13
CA GLY A 24 28.16 -2.48 -26.49
C GLY A 24 28.08 -1.44 -25.36
N GLN A 25 28.57 -1.72 -24.16
CA GLN A 25 28.79 -0.68 -23.15
C GLN A 25 30.20 -0.76 -22.56
N GLU A 26 30.91 0.29 -22.79
CA GLU A 26 32.28 0.58 -22.39
C GLU A 26 32.43 0.60 -20.85
N LYS A 27 33.51 0.01 -20.37
CA LYS A 27 33.92 -0.13 -18.98
C LYS A 27 34.59 1.16 -18.49
N PRO A 28 34.20 1.77 -17.37
CA PRO A 28 34.95 2.88 -16.79
C PRO A 28 36.19 2.37 -16.00
N PRO A 29 37.25 3.20 -15.89
CA PRO A 29 38.52 2.81 -15.28
C PRO A 29 38.47 2.80 -13.74
N PRO A 30 39.41 2.11 -13.07
CA PRO A 30 39.43 1.91 -11.64
C PRO A 30 39.96 3.13 -10.87
N SER A 31 39.30 3.47 -9.77
CA SER A 31 39.76 4.51 -8.82
C SER A 31 40.59 3.91 -7.69
N GLU A 32 41.77 4.50 -7.47
CA GLU A 32 42.66 4.28 -6.33
C GLU A 32 42.18 4.93 -5.03
N PRO A 33 42.62 4.44 -3.85
CA PRO A 33 42.11 4.88 -2.56
C PRO A 33 42.87 6.10 -2.03
N ALA A 34 42.17 7.08 -1.50
CA ALA A 34 42.73 8.22 -0.81
C ALA A 34 42.40 8.23 0.68
N ALA A 35 43.42 8.63 1.42
CA ALA A 35 43.57 8.64 2.84
C ALA A 35 42.69 9.64 3.59
N SER A 36 42.45 9.29 4.87
CA SER A 36 41.87 10.08 5.93
C SER A 36 42.62 11.38 6.25
N VAL A 37 41.94 12.52 6.40
CA VAL A 37 42.32 13.61 7.31
C VAL A 37 41.06 14.30 7.86
N SER A 38 41.16 14.59 9.14
CA SER A 38 40.17 15.16 10.03
C SER A 38 39.99 16.68 9.91
N SER A 39 38.85 17.13 10.39
CA SER A 39 38.55 18.29 11.21
C SER A 39 38.11 19.62 10.59
N GLN A 40 37.07 20.07 11.24
CA GLN A 40 36.61 21.44 11.57
C GLN A 40 35.84 22.25 10.53
N GLY A 41 34.58 22.40 10.87
CA GLY A 41 33.85 23.65 11.10
C GLY A 41 33.74 24.63 9.96
N GLU A 42 32.57 24.84 9.46
CA GLU A 42 31.91 26.14 9.47
C GLU A 42 30.58 26.13 8.71
N GLN A 43 29.75 26.99 9.15
CA GLN A 43 28.36 27.20 8.79
C GLN A 43 28.14 27.73 7.36
N LYS A 44 26.95 27.42 6.85
CA LYS A 44 26.13 28.30 6.01
C LYS A 44 26.30 28.21 4.49
N ALA A 45 25.32 27.61 3.88
CA ALA A 45 24.43 28.25 2.90
C ALA A 45 23.59 27.18 2.19
N GLU A 46 22.32 27.12 2.50
CA GLU A 46 21.29 26.50 1.67
C GLU A 46 21.35 27.06 0.25
N LYS A 47 21.82 26.28 -0.69
CA LYS A 47 21.62 26.54 -2.11
C LYS A 47 20.48 25.67 -2.61
N LYS A 48 19.30 26.24 -2.59
CA LYS A 48 18.09 25.76 -3.24
C LYS A 48 18.40 25.45 -4.71
N VAL A 49 18.49 24.16 -5.04
CA VAL A 49 18.58 23.71 -6.42
C VAL A 49 17.24 23.98 -7.08
N ARG A 50 17.21 24.99 -7.94
CA ARG A 50 16.05 25.29 -8.79
C ARG A 50 15.99 24.26 -9.91
N GLU A 51 14.94 23.43 -9.89
CA GLU A 51 14.57 22.64 -11.06
C GLU A 51 14.24 23.52 -12.26
N PRO A 52 14.76 23.26 -13.45
CA PRO A 52 14.49 24.06 -14.65
C PRO A 52 13.24 23.57 -15.40
N LYS A 53 12.10 23.35 -14.74
CA LYS A 53 10.87 22.86 -15.38
C LYS A 53 9.73 23.86 -15.48
N ALA A 54 9.88 25.07 -14.99
CA ALA A 54 8.73 26.00 -14.87
C ALA A 54 8.59 27.05 -15.98
N LEU A 55 9.51 27.15 -16.95
CA LEU A 55 9.49 28.25 -17.93
C LEU A 55 8.90 27.91 -19.29
N LEU A 56 8.72 26.65 -19.63
CA LEU A 56 8.16 26.22 -20.92
C LEU A 56 6.67 25.85 -20.86
N ALA A 57 6.14 25.51 -19.68
CA ALA A 57 4.74 25.12 -19.53
C ALA A 57 3.71 26.20 -19.96
N PRO A 58 3.87 27.50 -19.64
CA PRO A 58 2.91 28.51 -20.07
C PRO A 58 2.95 28.80 -21.56
N ILE A 59 4.12 28.62 -22.20
CA ILE A 59 4.28 28.84 -23.65
C ILE A 59 3.57 27.69 -24.43
N PHE A 60 3.66 26.46 -23.93
CA PHE A 60 2.99 25.30 -24.55
C PHE A 60 1.45 25.38 -24.40
N ALA A 61 0.95 25.78 -23.23
CA ALA A 61 -0.49 25.98 -23.02
C ALA A 61 -1.08 27.09 -23.90
N ILE A 62 -0.30 28.13 -24.18
CA ILE A 62 -0.69 29.20 -25.09
C ILE A 62 -0.71 28.73 -26.56
N LEU A 63 0.29 27.93 -26.95
CA LEU A 63 0.37 27.39 -28.32
C LEU A 63 -0.73 26.36 -28.63
N VAL A 64 -1.07 25.48 -27.68
CA VAL A 64 -2.18 24.50 -27.83
C VAL A 64 -3.54 25.21 -27.88
N LYS A 65 -3.75 26.24 -27.06
CA LYS A 65 -4.98 27.04 -27.10
C LYS A 65 -5.11 27.89 -28.35
N ILE A 66 -3.98 28.33 -28.94
CA ILE A 66 -3.91 28.98 -30.25
C ILE A 66 -4.21 27.99 -31.39
N GLY A 67 -3.73 26.74 -31.30
CA GLY A 67 -3.98 25.71 -32.31
C GLY A 67 -5.44 25.31 -32.46
N HIS A 68 -6.18 25.23 -31.36
CA HIS A 68 -7.61 24.88 -31.40
C HIS A 68 -8.51 26.01 -31.95
N ASN A 69 -8.09 27.25 -31.77
CA ASN A 69 -8.79 28.42 -32.29
C ASN A 69 -8.37 28.80 -33.75
N LEU A 70 -7.19 28.31 -34.19
CA LEU A 70 -6.73 28.58 -35.57
C LEU A 70 -7.58 27.87 -36.62
N GLY A 71 -8.13 26.69 -36.35
CA GLY A 71 -9.00 25.98 -37.29
C GLY A 71 -10.28 26.73 -37.62
N ALA A 72 -10.92 27.38 -36.65
CA ALA A 72 -12.08 28.22 -36.82
C ALA A 72 -11.74 29.60 -37.41
N LEU A 73 -10.53 30.11 -37.11
CA LEU A 73 -10.06 31.38 -37.67
C LEU A 73 -9.66 31.27 -39.15
N PHE A 74 -9.06 30.14 -39.57
CA PHE A 74 -8.68 29.92 -40.97
C PHE A 74 -9.88 29.83 -41.91
N HIS A 75 -11.00 29.26 -41.45
CA HIS A 75 -12.22 29.20 -42.31
C HIS A 75 -12.87 30.58 -42.48
N ASN A 76 -12.78 31.47 -41.50
CA ASN A 76 -13.29 32.84 -41.60
C ASN A 76 -12.26 33.80 -42.24
N LEU A 77 -10.95 33.48 -42.15
CA LEU A 77 -9.90 34.32 -42.71
C LEU A 77 -9.80 34.22 -44.25
N THR A 78 -10.12 33.05 -44.87
CA THR A 78 -10.11 32.89 -46.33
C THR A 78 -11.19 33.74 -47.02
N GLY A 79 -12.33 33.96 -46.36
CA GLY A 79 -13.36 34.91 -46.85
C GLY A 79 -12.95 36.38 -46.68
N GLY A 80 -12.34 36.72 -45.51
CA GLY A 80 -11.90 38.08 -45.20
C GLY A 80 -10.66 38.53 -46.00
N ILE A 81 -9.70 37.61 -46.20
CA ILE A 81 -8.47 37.88 -46.95
C ILE A 81 -8.79 38.10 -48.46
N ARG A 82 -9.73 37.36 -49.06
CA ARG A 82 -10.18 37.62 -50.41
C ARG A 82 -10.86 39.00 -50.57
N ALA A 83 -11.65 39.41 -49.59
CA ALA A 83 -12.31 40.71 -49.57
C ALA A 83 -11.32 41.86 -49.28
N LEU A 84 -10.29 41.64 -48.48
CA LEU A 84 -9.22 42.60 -48.13
C LEU A 84 -8.21 42.74 -49.30
N LEU A 85 -7.79 41.63 -49.91
CA LEU A 85 -6.95 41.65 -51.12
C LEU A 85 -7.63 42.34 -52.31
N GLY A 86 -8.94 42.15 -52.50
CA GLY A 86 -9.71 42.84 -53.55
C GLY A 86 -9.88 44.32 -53.29
N ARG A 87 -9.69 44.82 -52.04
CA ARG A 87 -9.78 46.24 -51.68
C ARG A 87 -8.42 46.95 -51.61
N LEU A 88 -7.33 46.17 -51.51
CA LEU A 88 -5.95 46.68 -51.36
C LEU A 88 -5.14 46.62 -52.65
N LEU A 89 -5.74 46.19 -53.76
CA LEU A 89 -5.10 46.11 -55.06
C LEU A 89 -5.86 47.01 -56.09
N PRO A 90 -5.67 48.33 -56.01
CA PRO A 90 -5.66 49.14 -57.20
C PRO A 90 -4.23 49.58 -57.42
N ASP A 91 -3.69 49.17 -58.53
CA ASP A 91 -2.52 49.71 -59.23
C ASP A 91 -1.11 49.64 -58.61
N GLU A 92 -0.26 48.86 -59.32
CA GLU A 92 1.21 49.00 -59.59
C GLU A 92 2.21 49.44 -58.47
N SER A 93 1.81 49.60 -57.25
CA SER A 93 2.72 50.05 -56.16
C SER A 93 3.25 48.94 -55.21
N LEU A 94 3.08 47.65 -55.57
CA LEU A 94 3.47 46.51 -54.74
C LEU A 94 4.99 46.31 -54.59
N PHE A 95 5.80 47.10 -55.27
CA PHE A 95 7.27 46.97 -55.19
C PHE A 95 7.98 47.97 -54.25
N THR A 96 7.24 48.74 -53.45
CA THR A 96 7.81 49.64 -52.50
C THR A 96 7.48 49.33 -51.03
N LEU A 97 7.43 48.03 -50.69
CA LEU A 97 7.43 47.67 -49.27
C LEU A 97 8.83 47.98 -48.68
N PRO A 98 8.90 48.70 -47.55
CA PRO A 98 10.17 48.97 -46.91
C PRO A 98 10.92 47.64 -46.63
N SER A 99 12.22 47.63 -46.92
CA SER A 99 13.06 46.40 -46.83
C SER A 99 12.93 45.68 -45.48
N SER A 100 12.59 46.41 -44.41
CA SER A 100 12.31 45.83 -43.07
C SER A 100 11.07 44.91 -43.03
N VAL A 101 10.04 45.23 -43.80
CA VAL A 101 8.79 44.39 -43.85
C VAL A 101 9.06 43.13 -44.69
N MET A 102 9.79 43.25 -45.81
CA MET A 102 10.23 42.08 -46.57
C MET A 102 11.13 41.16 -45.76
N LEU A 103 12.07 41.71 -44.98
CA LEU A 103 12.96 40.92 -44.09
C LEU A 103 12.13 40.22 -43.03
N PHE A 104 11.14 40.89 -42.44
CA PHE A 104 10.24 40.30 -41.43
C PHE A 104 9.48 39.09 -41.99
N PHE A 105 8.86 39.17 -43.16
CA PHE A 105 8.18 38.04 -43.78
C PHE A 105 9.15 36.95 -44.26
N ALA A 106 10.32 37.32 -44.73
CA ALA A 106 11.35 36.35 -45.14
C ALA A 106 11.88 35.48 -43.98
N VAL A 107 11.83 35.99 -42.76
CA VAL A 107 12.26 35.26 -41.54
C VAL A 107 11.06 34.59 -40.85
N SER A 108 9.94 35.31 -40.69
CA SER A 108 8.78 34.80 -39.92
C SER A 108 8.05 33.65 -40.61
N VAL A 109 7.91 33.67 -41.95
CA VAL A 109 7.21 32.58 -42.67
C VAL A 109 7.96 31.25 -42.56
N PRO A 110 9.27 31.14 -42.85
CA PRO A 110 10.00 29.89 -42.63
C PRO A 110 9.98 29.43 -41.18
N LEU A 111 10.07 30.35 -40.19
CA LEU A 111 10.04 30.02 -38.79
C LEU A 111 8.70 29.43 -38.37
N ILE A 112 7.58 29.98 -38.85
CA ILE A 112 6.22 29.46 -38.63
C ILE A 112 6.09 28.08 -39.29
N VAL A 113 6.58 27.90 -40.50
CA VAL A 113 6.51 26.60 -41.21
C VAL A 113 7.29 25.54 -40.47
N VAL A 114 8.51 25.88 -40.01
CA VAL A 114 9.33 24.95 -39.20
C VAL A 114 8.62 24.62 -37.88
N ALA A 115 8.06 25.62 -37.19
CA ALA A 115 7.34 25.40 -35.95
C ALA A 115 6.13 24.47 -36.15
N VAL A 116 5.32 24.73 -37.17
CA VAL A 116 4.15 23.88 -37.49
C VAL A 116 4.58 22.47 -37.91
N ALA A 117 5.59 22.36 -38.78
CA ALA A 117 6.15 21.06 -39.16
C ALA A 117 6.69 20.28 -37.97
N THR A 118 7.36 20.94 -37.06
CA THR A 118 7.88 20.33 -35.82
C THR A 118 6.72 19.82 -34.93
N VAL A 119 5.71 20.61 -34.69
CA VAL A 119 4.54 20.22 -33.90
C VAL A 119 3.81 19.02 -34.56
N VAL A 120 3.59 19.06 -35.86
CA VAL A 120 2.95 17.96 -36.57
C VAL A 120 3.79 16.70 -36.57
N TYR A 121 5.10 16.82 -36.70
CA TYR A 121 6.02 15.69 -36.64
C TYR A 121 6.00 15.02 -35.24
N PHE A 122 6.08 15.83 -34.16
CA PHE A 122 6.00 15.31 -32.79
C PHE A 122 4.65 14.68 -32.49
N GLN A 123 3.54 15.29 -32.90
CA GLN A 123 2.20 14.71 -32.70
C GLN A 123 2.06 13.38 -33.44
N ARG A 124 2.45 13.30 -34.71
CA ARG A 124 2.39 12.04 -35.49
C ARG A 124 3.29 10.96 -34.90
N GLY A 125 4.48 11.36 -34.42
CA GLY A 125 5.40 10.43 -33.74
C GLY A 125 4.80 9.85 -32.48
N ARG A 126 4.16 10.67 -31.62
CA ARG A 126 3.49 10.22 -30.41
C ARG A 126 2.32 9.29 -30.71
N THR A 127 1.46 9.64 -31.64
CA THR A 127 0.32 8.80 -32.03
C THR A 127 0.79 7.46 -32.61
N GLY A 128 1.87 7.45 -33.41
CA GLY A 128 2.44 6.23 -33.95
C GLY A 128 3.01 5.30 -32.86
N GLN A 129 3.70 5.86 -31.85
CA GLN A 129 4.19 5.09 -30.71
C GLN A 129 3.05 4.55 -29.85
N PHE A 130 2.04 5.38 -29.56
CA PHE A 130 0.83 4.93 -28.88
C PHE A 130 0.19 3.73 -29.57
N GLN A 131 -0.08 3.84 -30.87
CA GLN A 131 -0.72 2.76 -31.62
C GLN A 131 0.09 1.48 -31.65
N ALA A 132 1.44 1.58 -31.77
CA ALA A 132 2.31 0.42 -31.76
C ALA A 132 2.29 -0.30 -30.41
N LEU A 133 2.39 0.44 -29.29
CA LEU A 133 2.35 -0.12 -27.94
C LEU A 133 0.97 -0.69 -27.59
N TYR A 134 -0.10 0.01 -27.96
CA TYR A 134 -1.46 -0.50 -27.76
C TYR A 134 -1.71 -1.80 -28.55
N ALA A 135 -1.25 -1.86 -29.80
CA ALA A 135 -1.34 -3.09 -30.59
C ALA A 135 -0.57 -4.26 -29.94
N GLN A 136 0.61 -4.00 -29.34
CA GLN A 136 1.35 -4.99 -28.57
C GLN A 136 0.57 -5.43 -27.32
N ALA A 137 -0.07 -4.50 -26.61
CA ALA A 137 -0.94 -4.81 -25.47
C ALA A 137 -2.10 -5.72 -25.87
N VAL A 138 -2.79 -5.42 -26.99
CA VAL A 138 -3.88 -6.24 -27.52
C VAL A 138 -3.40 -7.62 -27.93
N GLN A 139 -2.25 -7.72 -28.60
CA GLN A 139 -1.65 -9.01 -28.95
C GLN A 139 -1.28 -9.83 -27.70
N ALA A 140 -0.66 -9.20 -26.72
CA ALA A 140 -0.31 -9.84 -25.45
C ALA A 140 -1.56 -10.31 -24.67
N SER A 141 -2.67 -9.56 -24.72
CA SER A 141 -3.93 -9.97 -24.09
C SER A 141 -4.53 -11.21 -24.73
N GLY A 142 -4.49 -11.30 -26.06
CA GLY A 142 -4.88 -12.51 -26.79
C GLY A 142 -4.02 -13.72 -26.39
N TYR A 143 -2.71 -13.52 -26.25
CA TYR A 143 -1.80 -14.56 -25.76
C TYR A 143 -2.14 -14.98 -24.33
N ALA A 144 -2.34 -14.03 -23.41
CA ALA A 144 -2.69 -14.29 -22.02
C ALA A 144 -3.97 -15.14 -21.87
N GLN A 145 -4.98 -14.87 -22.71
CA GLN A 145 -6.24 -15.62 -22.71
C GLN A 145 -6.06 -17.10 -23.12
N THR A 146 -5.06 -17.41 -23.91
CA THR A 146 -4.81 -18.78 -24.43
C THR A 146 -3.94 -19.61 -23.48
N GLN A 147 -3.29 -19.00 -22.48
CA GLN A 147 -2.44 -19.72 -21.53
C GLN A 147 -3.27 -20.63 -20.63
N SER A 148 -2.88 -21.90 -20.56
CA SER A 148 -3.48 -22.89 -19.66
C SER A 148 -2.80 -22.90 -18.28
N ASP A 149 -1.50 -22.63 -18.24
CA ASP A 149 -0.74 -22.55 -16.99
C ASP A 149 -1.06 -21.24 -16.25
N PRO A 150 -1.48 -21.31 -14.96
CA PRO A 150 -1.83 -20.11 -14.20
C PRO A 150 -0.68 -19.12 -14.05
N GLN A 151 0.54 -19.58 -13.80
CA GLN A 151 1.69 -18.70 -13.63
C GLN A 151 2.06 -17.98 -14.95
N ALA A 152 2.12 -18.71 -16.06
CA ALA A 152 2.35 -18.12 -17.37
C ALA A 152 1.24 -17.13 -17.76
N ARG A 153 0.00 -17.39 -17.32
CA ARG A 153 -1.13 -16.47 -17.53
C ARG A 153 -0.96 -15.18 -16.74
N ILE A 154 -0.52 -15.25 -15.47
CA ILE A 154 -0.22 -14.07 -14.64
C ILE A 154 0.85 -13.22 -15.32
N GLU A 155 1.98 -13.81 -15.71
CA GLU A 155 3.08 -13.11 -16.38
C GLU A 155 2.65 -12.46 -17.70
N ALA A 156 1.81 -13.16 -18.46
CA ALA A 156 1.26 -12.61 -19.71
C ALA A 156 0.35 -11.40 -19.46
N TRP A 157 -0.54 -11.43 -18.46
CA TRP A 157 -1.37 -10.27 -18.11
C TRP A 157 -0.55 -9.11 -17.53
N GLN A 158 0.49 -9.37 -16.76
CA GLN A 158 1.43 -8.33 -16.31
C GLN A 158 2.15 -7.66 -17.49
N THR A 159 2.47 -8.45 -18.52
CA THR A 159 3.05 -7.92 -19.76
C THR A 159 2.07 -6.99 -20.48
N VAL A 160 0.77 -7.32 -20.53
CA VAL A 160 -0.27 -6.42 -21.06
C VAL A 160 -0.26 -5.08 -20.32
N LEU A 161 -0.27 -5.10 -18.98
CA LEU A 161 -0.25 -3.87 -18.19
C LEU A 161 1.01 -3.05 -18.45
N SER A 162 2.18 -3.69 -18.60
CA SER A 162 3.42 -3.00 -18.93
C SER A 162 3.36 -2.28 -20.29
N TYR A 163 2.76 -2.88 -21.31
CA TYR A 163 2.55 -2.20 -22.59
C TYR A 163 1.52 -1.07 -22.49
N LEU A 164 0.47 -1.24 -21.68
CA LEU A 164 -0.52 -0.19 -21.42
C LEU A 164 0.10 1.01 -20.69
N ASP A 165 0.94 0.78 -19.67
CA ASP A 165 1.67 1.85 -18.97
C ASP A 165 2.51 2.68 -19.93
N GLN A 166 3.19 2.01 -20.87
CA GLN A 166 3.97 2.68 -21.89
C GLN A 166 3.08 3.42 -22.88
N ALA A 167 1.99 2.83 -23.35
CA ALA A 167 1.05 3.47 -24.29
C ALA A 167 0.40 4.71 -23.67
N GLU A 168 -0.09 4.60 -22.43
CA GLU A 168 -0.74 5.68 -21.68
C GLU A 168 0.20 6.84 -21.34
N SER A 169 1.52 6.62 -21.33
CA SER A 169 2.50 7.73 -21.24
C SER A 169 2.43 8.69 -22.44
N TYR A 170 1.91 8.22 -23.56
CA TYR A 170 1.69 9.04 -24.76
C TYR A 170 0.27 9.59 -24.82
N GLU A 171 -0.73 8.74 -24.61
CA GLU A 171 -2.15 9.10 -24.66
C GLU A 171 -2.98 8.09 -23.83
N VAL A 172 -3.93 8.59 -23.04
CA VAL A 172 -4.92 7.77 -22.35
C VAL A 172 -6.22 7.80 -23.15
N THR A 173 -6.69 6.65 -23.58
CA THR A 173 -7.95 6.50 -24.33
C THR A 173 -8.91 5.57 -23.60
N GLN A 174 -10.20 5.57 -24.01
CA GLN A 174 -11.16 4.64 -23.41
C GLN A 174 -10.77 3.18 -23.67
N GLU A 175 -10.22 2.89 -24.83
CA GLU A 175 -9.79 1.54 -25.20
C GLU A 175 -8.62 1.05 -24.31
N THR A 176 -7.67 1.94 -23.94
CA THR A 176 -6.60 1.55 -23.00
C THR A 176 -7.14 1.30 -21.59
N LEU A 177 -8.08 2.12 -21.13
CA LEU A 177 -8.73 1.94 -19.83
C LEU A 177 -9.53 0.63 -19.79
N ASP A 178 -10.34 0.34 -20.82
CA ASP A 178 -11.13 -0.89 -20.91
C ASP A 178 -10.22 -2.15 -20.90
N LEU A 179 -9.12 -2.12 -21.66
CA LEU A 179 -8.18 -3.23 -21.70
C LEU A 179 -7.41 -3.37 -20.36
N ARG A 180 -7.11 -2.26 -19.70
CA ARG A 180 -6.51 -2.25 -18.35
C ARG A 180 -7.45 -2.87 -17.33
N ASP A 181 -8.71 -2.46 -17.32
CA ASP A 181 -9.72 -3.01 -16.42
C ASP A 181 -9.92 -4.52 -16.65
N GLN A 182 -9.96 -4.96 -17.91
CA GLN A 182 -10.01 -6.38 -18.25
C GLN A 182 -8.78 -7.14 -17.73
N SER A 183 -7.58 -6.56 -17.88
CA SER A 183 -6.34 -7.18 -17.45
C SER A 183 -6.24 -7.28 -15.93
N LEU A 184 -6.61 -6.22 -15.21
CA LEU A 184 -6.68 -6.20 -13.76
C LEU A 184 -7.71 -7.21 -13.24
N TYR A 185 -8.90 -7.26 -13.83
CA TYR A 185 -9.92 -8.24 -13.45
C TYR A 185 -9.44 -9.69 -13.64
N ALA A 186 -8.72 -9.97 -14.73
CA ALA A 186 -8.16 -11.29 -14.99
C ALA A 186 -7.09 -11.66 -13.95
N LEU A 187 -6.20 -10.72 -13.61
CA LEU A 187 -5.19 -10.90 -12.56
C LEU A 187 -5.83 -11.08 -11.19
N ASP A 188 -6.80 -10.25 -10.83
CA ASP A 188 -7.51 -10.33 -9.56
C ASP A 188 -8.12 -11.73 -9.35
N ARG A 189 -8.69 -12.32 -10.40
CA ARG A 189 -9.22 -13.68 -10.33
C ARG A 189 -8.14 -14.76 -10.15
N LEU A 190 -6.98 -14.59 -10.77
CA LEU A 190 -5.86 -15.53 -10.65
C LEU A 190 -5.16 -15.41 -9.30
N GLU A 191 -5.04 -14.19 -8.79
CA GLU A 191 -4.40 -13.90 -7.50
C GLU A 191 -5.39 -13.95 -6.32
N LEU A 192 -6.68 -14.26 -6.56
CA LEU A 192 -7.76 -14.23 -5.57
C LEU A 192 -7.87 -12.87 -4.85
N ILE A 193 -7.71 -11.77 -5.59
CA ILE A 193 -7.83 -10.41 -5.08
C ILE A 193 -9.29 -9.97 -5.10
N THR A 194 -9.75 -9.44 -3.98
CA THR A 194 -11.01 -8.71 -3.89
C THR A 194 -10.70 -7.24 -3.63
N ARG A 195 -11.09 -6.37 -4.57
CA ARG A 195 -10.92 -4.92 -4.41
C ARG A 195 -12.07 -4.39 -3.56
N LEU A 196 -11.74 -3.70 -2.49
CA LEU A 196 -12.69 -3.10 -1.57
C LEU A 196 -12.85 -1.62 -1.88
N ASP A 197 -14.09 -1.13 -1.77
CA ASP A 197 -14.40 0.29 -1.92
C ASP A 197 -14.23 0.98 -0.55
N TYR A 198 -13.05 1.54 -0.33
CA TYR A 198 -12.70 2.23 0.90
C TYR A 198 -13.22 3.65 0.92
N GLN A 199 -13.97 3.98 1.96
CA GLN A 199 -14.52 5.30 2.23
C GLN A 199 -13.89 5.91 3.48
N PRO A 200 -13.78 7.25 3.59
CA PRO A 200 -13.32 7.89 4.82
C PRO A 200 -14.17 7.46 6.02
N ALA A 201 -13.55 6.88 7.03
CA ALA A 201 -14.24 6.49 8.26
C ALA A 201 -14.62 7.72 9.08
N ILE A 202 -13.72 8.70 9.18
CA ILE A 202 -13.91 9.94 9.95
C ILE A 202 -14.02 11.10 8.97
N SER A 203 -15.25 11.57 8.75
CA SER A 203 -15.57 12.55 7.71
C SER A 203 -14.83 13.90 7.86
N ASN A 204 -14.51 14.29 9.09
CA ASN A 204 -13.79 15.55 9.38
C ASN A 204 -12.29 15.34 9.59
N GLY A 205 -11.79 14.10 9.38
CA GLY A 205 -10.41 13.72 9.71
C GLY A 205 -10.15 13.69 11.23
N LEU A 206 -8.95 13.29 11.59
CA LEU A 206 -8.49 13.34 12.98
C LEU A 206 -7.94 14.72 13.31
N PRO A 207 -8.12 15.21 14.54
CA PRO A 207 -7.62 16.53 14.94
C PRO A 207 -6.09 16.54 15.03
N GLY A 208 -5.46 17.46 14.30
CA GLY A 208 -3.99 17.63 14.32
C GLY A 208 -3.21 16.59 13.49
N SER A 209 -1.89 16.71 13.48
CA SER A 209 -1.00 15.74 12.85
C SER A 209 -0.81 14.54 13.78
N GLN A 210 -1.33 13.39 13.39
CA GLN A 210 -1.29 12.16 14.17
C GLN A 210 -0.61 11.05 13.38
N ASN A 211 -0.13 10.04 14.08
CA ASN A 211 0.36 8.80 13.49
C ASN A 211 -0.35 7.63 14.17
N ILE A 212 -1.38 7.12 13.53
CA ILE A 212 -2.13 5.97 14.03
C ILE A 212 -1.37 4.70 13.68
N THR A 213 -0.88 4.00 14.68
CA THR A 213 -0.06 2.77 14.52
C THR A 213 -0.78 1.50 14.96
N ARG A 214 -1.87 1.62 15.71
CA ARG A 214 -2.71 0.49 16.09
C ARG A 214 -4.18 0.92 16.08
N MET A 215 -5.04 0.05 15.64
CA MET A 215 -6.49 0.25 15.70
C MET A 215 -7.17 -0.99 16.25
N ILE A 216 -8.27 -0.79 16.97
CA ILE A 216 -9.17 -1.86 17.39
C ILE A 216 -10.60 -1.41 17.17
N ALA A 217 -11.38 -2.21 16.45
CA ALA A 217 -12.78 -1.99 16.26
C ALA A 217 -13.61 -2.92 17.17
N THR A 218 -14.69 -2.38 17.71
CA THR A 218 -15.79 -3.13 18.31
C THR A 218 -17.02 -2.99 17.40
N GLU A 219 -18.18 -3.45 17.83
CA GLU A 219 -19.42 -3.25 17.05
C GLU A 219 -19.74 -1.77 16.82
N ASN A 220 -19.46 -0.92 17.80
CA ASN A 220 -19.86 0.51 17.78
C ASN A 220 -18.70 1.49 17.88
N ASP A 221 -17.53 1.06 18.30
CA ASP A 221 -16.39 1.93 18.60
C ASP A 221 -15.18 1.56 17.75
N LEU A 222 -14.41 2.56 17.41
CA LEU A 222 -13.09 2.42 16.82
C LEU A 222 -12.07 3.14 17.71
N PHE A 223 -11.14 2.40 18.28
CA PHE A 223 -10.05 2.91 19.10
C PHE A 223 -8.78 3.07 18.24
N LEU A 224 -8.12 4.20 18.39
CA LEU A 224 -7.00 4.64 17.56
C LEU A 224 -5.82 5.00 18.47
N LEU A 225 -4.76 4.20 18.45
CA LEU A 225 -3.52 4.51 19.15
C LEU A 225 -2.70 5.49 18.31
N ASN A 226 -2.51 6.68 18.85
CA ASN A 226 -1.69 7.72 18.26
C ASN A 226 -0.27 7.67 18.85
N GLU A 227 0.68 7.18 18.10
CA GLU A 227 2.09 7.08 18.51
C GLU A 227 2.68 8.46 18.84
N THR A 228 2.35 9.50 18.08
CA THR A 228 2.88 10.86 18.27
C THR A 228 2.51 11.42 19.64
N GLY A 229 1.27 11.20 20.08
CA GLY A 229 0.76 11.64 21.39
C GLY A 229 0.95 10.59 22.49
N GLY A 230 1.20 9.35 22.12
CA GLY A 230 1.21 8.20 23.04
C GLY A 230 -0.13 7.97 23.73
N ASN A 231 -1.23 8.41 23.12
CA ASN A 231 -2.59 8.37 23.65
C ASN A 231 -3.54 7.62 22.72
N VAL A 232 -4.73 7.31 23.21
CA VAL A 232 -5.76 6.64 22.42
C VAL A 232 -6.96 7.55 22.22
N GLN A 233 -7.44 7.62 20.99
CA GLN A 233 -8.70 8.26 20.64
C GLN A 233 -9.78 7.21 20.42
N ARG A 234 -11.01 7.57 20.69
CA ARG A 234 -12.20 6.79 20.38
C ARG A 234 -13.02 7.50 19.32
N ALA A 235 -13.47 6.76 18.32
CA ALA A 235 -14.50 7.22 17.40
C ALA A 235 -15.72 6.32 17.51
N ILE A 236 -16.91 6.90 17.50
CA ILE A 236 -18.18 6.23 17.68
C ILE A 236 -18.85 6.09 16.33
N ARG A 237 -19.43 4.94 16.05
CA ARG A 237 -20.20 4.67 14.84
C ARG A 237 -21.45 5.53 14.78
N THR A 238 -21.66 6.18 13.64
CA THR A 238 -22.84 7.01 13.34
C THR A 238 -23.49 6.54 12.04
N GLY A 239 -24.60 7.14 11.65
CA GLY A 239 -25.24 6.83 10.36
C GLY A 239 -24.45 7.27 9.13
N LYS A 240 -23.32 7.99 9.30
CA LYS A 240 -22.49 8.55 8.23
C LYS A 240 -21.00 8.20 8.38
N GLY A 241 -20.69 7.09 9.03
CA GLY A 241 -19.31 6.70 9.34
C GLY A 241 -19.03 6.79 10.84
N TYR A 242 -17.90 7.38 11.23
CA TYR A 242 -17.47 7.48 12.62
C TYR A 242 -17.19 8.94 13.00
N GLU A 243 -17.50 9.29 14.24
CA GLU A 243 -17.21 10.61 14.81
C GLU A 243 -16.31 10.48 16.03
N VAL A 244 -15.30 11.34 16.12
CA VAL A 244 -14.37 11.35 17.26
C VAL A 244 -15.08 11.75 18.53
N ASP A 245 -15.00 10.90 19.55
CA ASP A 245 -15.51 11.18 20.89
C ASP A 245 -14.53 12.06 21.66
N THR A 246 -14.77 13.35 21.71
CA THR A 246 -13.94 14.31 22.42
C THR A 246 -14.04 14.22 23.95
N THR A 247 -14.98 13.41 24.47
CA THR A 247 -15.16 13.19 25.91
C THR A 247 -14.37 11.98 26.41
N PHE A 248 -13.94 11.11 25.50
CA PHE A 248 -13.15 9.93 25.85
C PHE A 248 -11.75 10.34 26.29
N GLN A 249 -11.34 9.83 27.45
CA GLN A 249 -10.04 10.11 28.03
C GLN A 249 -9.24 8.80 28.10
N CYS A 250 -8.13 8.75 27.36
CA CYS A 250 -7.17 7.65 27.43
C CYS A 250 -5.77 8.18 27.07
N ASP A 251 -5.20 8.91 28.01
CA ASP A 251 -3.92 9.59 27.89
C ASP A 251 -2.93 9.07 28.92
N PRO A 252 -1.61 9.12 28.64
CA PRO A 252 -0.58 8.79 29.63
C PRO A 252 -0.61 9.67 30.87
N ASN A 253 -1.14 10.90 30.74
CA ASN A 253 -1.36 11.82 31.85
C ASN A 253 -2.84 11.84 32.20
N TYR A 254 -3.24 11.27 33.31
CA TYR A 254 -4.62 11.22 33.77
C TYR A 254 -4.73 11.75 35.21
N PRO A 255 -5.94 12.09 35.69
CA PRO A 255 -6.11 12.82 36.96
C PRO A 255 -5.48 12.14 38.18
N THR A 256 -5.34 10.82 38.17
CA THR A 256 -4.84 10.04 39.33
C THR A 256 -3.40 9.52 39.16
N GLY A 257 -2.74 9.81 37.99
CA GLY A 257 -1.40 9.29 37.76
C GLY A 257 -0.81 9.69 36.41
N ARG A 258 0.37 9.16 36.17
CA ARG A 258 1.10 9.31 34.91
C ARG A 258 1.80 7.99 34.56
N THR A 259 1.76 7.61 33.29
CA THR A 259 2.51 6.50 32.71
C THR A 259 3.42 7.00 31.58
N ALA A 260 4.21 6.12 31.02
CA ALA A 260 4.90 6.37 29.76
C ALA A 260 3.88 6.41 28.59
N PRO A 261 4.25 6.89 27.38
CA PRO A 261 3.42 6.79 26.20
C PRO A 261 2.96 5.36 25.94
N PHE A 262 1.71 5.20 25.55
CA PHE A 262 1.18 3.88 25.22
C PHE A 262 1.83 3.35 23.94
N ILE A 263 2.14 2.05 23.94
CA ILE A 263 2.82 1.35 22.84
C ILE A 263 1.89 0.38 22.12
N ASP A 264 0.89 -0.17 22.85
CA ASP A 264 -0.10 -1.06 22.25
C ASP A 264 -1.42 -1.04 23.03
N ILE A 265 -2.49 -1.47 22.39
CA ILE A 265 -3.85 -1.48 22.93
C ILE A 265 -4.55 -2.80 22.64
N THR A 266 -5.47 -3.18 23.51
CA THR A 266 -6.41 -4.28 23.30
C THR A 266 -7.74 -3.99 23.97
N VAL A 267 -8.80 -4.68 23.57
CA VAL A 267 -10.12 -4.55 24.19
C VAL A 267 -10.42 -5.77 25.03
N SER A 268 -10.78 -5.56 26.28
CA SER A 268 -11.30 -6.61 27.16
C SER A 268 -12.83 -6.60 27.11
N LEU A 269 -13.40 -7.66 26.60
CA LEU A 269 -14.85 -7.88 26.60
C LEU A 269 -15.22 -8.64 27.88
N ASN A 270 -15.61 -7.93 28.93
CA ASN A 270 -16.20 -8.56 30.09
C ASN A 270 -17.69 -8.83 29.80
N SER A 271 -18.12 -10.09 29.95
CA SER A 271 -19.52 -10.48 29.78
C SER A 271 -20.37 -9.80 30.87
N GLY A 272 -20.98 -8.68 30.55
CA GLY A 272 -21.87 -7.94 31.44
C GLY A 272 -21.72 -6.42 31.39
N ASP A 273 -20.61 -5.90 30.92
CA ASP A 273 -20.40 -4.46 30.77
C ASP A 273 -21.01 -3.94 29.46
N ARG A 274 -21.75 -2.83 29.57
CA ARG A 274 -22.35 -2.17 28.40
C ARG A 274 -21.30 -1.50 27.50
N HIS A 275 -20.08 -1.33 27.99
CA HIS A 275 -18.98 -0.69 27.28
C HIS A 275 -17.73 -1.57 27.34
N ALA A 276 -17.09 -1.73 26.19
CA ALA A 276 -15.80 -2.39 26.11
C ALA A 276 -14.77 -1.60 26.93
N THR A 277 -14.00 -2.29 27.77
CA THR A 277 -12.85 -1.71 28.45
C THR A 277 -11.66 -1.77 27.52
N LEU A 278 -11.15 -0.60 27.12
CA LEU A 278 -9.87 -0.52 26.44
C LEU A 278 -8.75 -0.69 27.46
N LEU A 279 -7.82 -1.57 27.15
CA LEU A 279 -6.57 -1.74 27.88
C LEU A 279 -5.43 -1.18 27.05
N ALA A 280 -4.66 -0.26 27.62
CA ALA A 280 -3.49 0.34 27.00
C ALA A 280 -2.24 -0.03 27.80
N LEU A 281 -1.21 -0.52 27.12
CA LEU A 281 0.09 -0.88 27.68
C LEU A 281 1.09 0.24 27.39
N ASP A 282 1.86 0.64 28.40
CA ASP A 282 3.00 1.52 28.20
C ASP A 282 4.33 0.76 28.06
N SER A 283 5.38 1.47 27.64
CA SER A 283 6.72 0.89 27.45
C SER A 283 7.40 0.38 28.74
N SER A 284 6.83 0.69 29.89
CA SER A 284 7.33 0.26 31.22
C SER A 284 6.57 -0.95 31.77
N GLY A 285 5.58 -1.47 31.04
CA GLY A 285 4.75 -2.59 31.47
C GLY A 285 3.57 -2.18 32.37
N ASN A 286 3.22 -0.88 32.41
CA ASN A 286 2.00 -0.45 33.10
C ASN A 286 0.77 -0.62 32.20
N LEU A 287 -0.30 -1.12 32.80
CA LEU A 287 -1.58 -1.31 32.12
C LEU A 287 -2.59 -0.26 32.59
N VAL A 288 -3.22 0.44 31.65
CA VAL A 288 -4.24 1.44 31.92
C VAL A 288 -5.56 1.00 31.32
N ALA A 289 -6.61 1.00 32.11
CA ALA A 289 -7.97 0.79 31.64
C ALA A 289 -8.65 2.11 31.33
N CYS A 290 -9.20 2.22 30.12
CA CYS A 290 -9.96 3.36 29.66
C CYS A 290 -11.38 2.92 29.30
N VAL A 291 -12.37 3.52 29.95
CA VAL A 291 -13.79 3.27 29.73
C VAL A 291 -14.47 4.58 29.29
N ALA A 292 -15.39 4.50 28.34
CA ALA A 292 -16.12 5.66 27.89
C ALA A 292 -16.90 6.32 29.03
N GLY A 293 -16.68 7.63 29.22
CA GLY A 293 -17.32 8.40 30.29
C GLY A 293 -16.66 8.28 31.67
N GLU A 294 -15.56 7.54 31.78
CA GLU A 294 -14.79 7.38 33.03
C GLU A 294 -13.36 7.93 32.86
N ALA A 295 -12.75 8.33 33.96
CA ALA A 295 -11.34 8.69 33.95
C ALA A 295 -10.46 7.42 33.81
N PRO A 296 -9.33 7.50 33.10
CA PRO A 296 -8.39 6.38 32.97
C PRO A 296 -7.93 5.86 34.34
N ARG A 297 -7.78 4.57 34.43
CA ARG A 297 -7.43 3.90 35.68
C ARG A 297 -6.25 2.95 35.49
N LEU A 298 -5.19 3.14 36.29
CA LEU A 298 -4.07 2.20 36.34
C LEU A 298 -4.56 0.85 36.87
N ILE A 299 -4.25 -0.20 36.15
CA ILE A 299 -4.42 -1.58 36.62
C ILE A 299 -3.06 -2.06 37.12
N PRO A 300 -2.95 -2.45 38.42
CA PRO A 300 -1.74 -3.04 38.91
C PRO A 300 -1.48 -4.37 38.21
N LEU A 301 -0.51 -4.39 37.31
CA LEU A 301 -0.08 -5.60 36.65
C LEU A 301 1.06 -6.22 37.41
N ALA A 302 0.87 -7.42 37.96
CA ALA A 302 1.92 -8.11 38.72
C ALA A 302 3.10 -8.39 37.76
N ALA A 303 4.29 -8.08 38.22
CA ALA A 303 5.51 -8.31 37.44
C ALA A 303 5.75 -9.81 37.22
N PRO A 304 6.28 -10.20 36.05
CA PRO A 304 6.73 -11.56 35.82
C PRO A 304 7.81 -11.99 36.85
N PRO A 305 7.95 -13.29 37.11
CA PRO A 305 8.96 -13.80 38.05
C PRO A 305 10.42 -13.39 37.70
N THR A 306 10.68 -13.18 36.41
CA THR A 306 11.98 -12.77 35.85
C THR A 306 12.12 -11.25 35.67
N ALA A 307 11.15 -10.46 36.13
CA ALA A 307 10.94 -9.06 35.80
C ALA A 307 10.61 -8.83 34.30
N TRP A 308 10.20 -7.60 33.97
CA TRP A 308 9.96 -7.19 32.59
C TRP A 308 11.29 -7.00 31.85
N GLY A 309 11.34 -7.49 30.59
CA GLY A 309 12.34 -7.09 29.64
C GLY A 309 11.87 -5.84 28.89
N LYS A 310 11.24 -6.03 27.74
CA LYS A 310 10.66 -4.97 26.94
C LYS A 310 9.33 -5.46 26.33
N PRO A 311 8.21 -5.28 27.02
CA PRO A 311 6.91 -5.62 26.47
C PRO A 311 6.62 -4.78 25.21
N THR A 312 6.04 -5.42 24.18
CA THR A 312 5.82 -4.77 22.88
C THR A 312 4.39 -4.86 22.40
N VAL A 313 3.70 -5.96 22.66
CA VAL A 313 2.33 -6.22 22.17
C VAL A 313 1.48 -6.80 23.28
N ILE A 314 0.22 -6.40 23.34
CA ILE A 314 -0.80 -7.03 24.20
C ILE A 314 -1.95 -7.57 23.36
N TYR A 315 -2.50 -8.69 23.80
CA TYR A 315 -3.68 -9.28 23.19
C TYR A 315 -4.63 -9.81 24.26
N SER A 316 -5.91 -9.47 24.15
CA SER A 316 -6.93 -9.99 25.06
C SER A 316 -7.80 -11.03 24.33
N ALA A 317 -7.87 -12.21 24.90
CA ALA A 317 -8.73 -13.27 24.36
C ALA A 317 -9.36 -14.08 25.51
N ARG A 318 -10.65 -14.32 25.44
CA ARG A 318 -11.40 -15.18 26.39
C ARG A 318 -11.20 -14.80 27.86
N GLY A 319 -11.06 -13.51 28.16
CA GLY A 319 -10.83 -13.01 29.51
C GLY A 319 -9.39 -13.07 29.98
N ASN A 320 -8.47 -13.59 29.19
CA ASN A 320 -7.05 -13.60 29.47
C ASN A 320 -6.36 -12.43 28.79
N LEU A 321 -5.26 -11.93 29.40
CA LEU A 321 -4.35 -10.97 28.79
C LEU A 321 -3.03 -11.64 28.50
N TYR A 322 -2.57 -11.51 27.28
CA TYR A 322 -1.29 -11.99 26.80
C TYR A 322 -0.38 -10.79 26.55
N VAL A 323 0.87 -10.86 27.01
CA VAL A 323 1.87 -9.80 26.86
C VAL A 323 3.11 -10.38 26.22
N LEU A 324 3.44 -9.91 25.01
CA LEU A 324 4.67 -10.28 24.32
C LEU A 324 5.84 -9.47 24.86
N ASP A 325 6.85 -10.16 25.34
CA ASP A 325 8.11 -9.60 25.86
C ASP A 325 9.30 -10.29 25.16
N PRO A 326 9.71 -9.80 23.98
CA PRO A 326 10.77 -10.44 23.19
C PRO A 326 12.13 -10.47 23.90
N GLU A 327 12.43 -9.45 24.72
CA GLU A 327 13.69 -9.36 25.44
C GLU A 327 13.80 -10.42 26.53
N SER A 328 12.72 -10.68 27.25
CA SER A 328 12.61 -11.78 28.23
C SER A 328 12.37 -13.14 27.56
N LYS A 329 12.25 -13.20 26.23
CA LYS A 329 11.89 -14.40 25.47
C LYS A 329 10.59 -15.04 25.97
N ALA A 330 9.56 -14.24 26.19
CA ALA A 330 8.33 -14.68 26.83
C ALA A 330 7.09 -14.13 26.14
N VAL A 331 6.01 -14.90 26.20
CA VAL A 331 4.64 -14.43 26.16
C VAL A 331 4.02 -14.72 27.53
N TRP A 332 3.74 -13.67 28.25
CA TRP A 332 3.19 -13.74 29.60
C TRP A 332 1.66 -13.79 29.54
N THR A 333 1.05 -14.68 30.31
CA THR A 333 -0.41 -14.88 30.35
C THR A 333 -0.96 -14.56 31.72
N TYR A 334 -1.87 -13.59 31.80
CA TYR A 334 -2.69 -13.29 32.96
C TYR A 334 -4.07 -13.91 32.74
N TRP A 335 -4.42 -14.87 33.59
CA TRP A 335 -5.64 -15.67 33.43
C TRP A 335 -6.86 -14.99 34.02
N ASN A 336 -8.00 -15.08 33.31
CA ASN A 336 -9.32 -14.66 33.80
C ASN A 336 -9.39 -13.21 34.32
N GLY A 337 -8.61 -12.30 33.76
CA GLY A 337 -8.57 -10.89 34.19
C GLY A 337 -7.94 -10.67 35.56
N ASN A 338 -7.29 -11.68 36.12
CA ASN A 338 -6.58 -11.56 37.40
C ASN A 338 -5.16 -10.99 37.16
N TYR A 339 -5.08 -9.67 37.11
CA TYR A 339 -3.83 -8.94 36.85
C TYR A 339 -2.92 -8.79 38.06
N GLY A 340 -3.46 -9.05 39.29
CA GLY A 340 -2.74 -8.93 40.53
C GLY A 340 -1.86 -10.13 40.88
N ASP A 341 -2.05 -11.26 40.22
CA ASP A 341 -1.21 -12.44 40.41
C ASP A 341 -0.09 -12.48 39.34
N PRO A 342 1.09 -13.05 39.72
CA PRO A 342 2.17 -13.22 38.76
C PRO A 342 1.71 -13.99 37.50
N PRO A 343 2.07 -13.51 36.29
CA PRO A 343 1.67 -14.17 35.06
C PRO A 343 2.40 -15.49 34.90
N GLN A 344 1.78 -16.35 34.08
CA GLN A 344 2.39 -17.62 33.67
C GLN A 344 3.02 -17.46 32.30
N LEU A 345 4.11 -18.18 32.07
CA LEU A 345 4.73 -18.27 30.76
C LEU A 345 3.83 -19.14 29.86
N PHE A 346 3.55 -18.64 28.67
CA PHE A 346 2.79 -19.41 27.66
C PHE A 346 3.55 -20.66 27.19
N PHE A 347 4.86 -20.53 27.11
CA PHE A 347 5.75 -21.62 26.68
C PHE A 347 6.19 -22.47 27.86
N ASP A 348 6.45 -23.74 27.59
CA ASP A 348 7.04 -24.67 28.58
C ASP A 348 8.54 -24.86 28.27
N ASN A 349 8.86 -25.99 27.64
CA ASN A 349 10.27 -26.36 27.41
C ASN A 349 10.83 -25.82 26.09
N GLU A 350 9.94 -25.47 25.16
CA GLU A 350 10.30 -25.04 23.81
C GLU A 350 9.80 -23.59 23.57
N ILE A 351 10.73 -22.66 23.61
CA ILE A 351 10.47 -21.24 23.35
C ILE A 351 10.88 -20.95 21.89
N PRO A 352 9.97 -20.52 21.02
CA PRO A 352 10.32 -20.14 19.66
C PRO A 352 11.18 -18.86 19.64
N PRO A 353 11.84 -18.53 18.51
CA PRO A 353 12.56 -17.26 18.39
C PRO A 353 11.56 -16.09 18.46
N LEU A 354 11.67 -15.25 19.51
CA LEU A 354 10.79 -14.10 19.74
C LEU A 354 11.42 -12.75 19.38
N LYS A 355 12.71 -12.71 19.10
CA LYS A 355 13.45 -11.45 18.89
C LYS A 355 12.88 -10.58 17.77
N ASP A 356 12.46 -11.21 16.69
CA ASP A 356 12.01 -10.53 15.48
C ASP A 356 10.48 -10.56 15.34
N VAL A 357 9.74 -10.94 16.40
CA VAL A 357 8.29 -10.91 16.43
C VAL A 357 7.79 -9.47 16.50
N VAL A 358 6.95 -9.10 15.54
CA VAL A 358 6.40 -7.74 15.41
C VAL A 358 4.97 -7.62 15.92
N ASP A 359 4.21 -8.71 15.90
CA ASP A 359 2.82 -8.73 16.36
C ASP A 359 2.37 -10.15 16.71
N MET A 360 1.27 -10.29 17.44
CA MET A 360 0.70 -11.59 17.82
C MET A 360 -0.82 -11.58 17.81
N ALA A 361 -1.42 -12.75 17.61
CA ALA A 361 -2.85 -12.98 17.76
C ALA A 361 -3.12 -14.33 18.40
N ILE A 362 -4.27 -14.47 19.06
CA ILE A 362 -4.67 -15.70 19.77
C ILE A 362 -6.02 -16.16 19.27
N ASN A 363 -6.11 -17.44 18.95
CA ASN A 363 -7.36 -18.15 18.65
C ASN A 363 -7.46 -19.38 19.53
N ASN A 364 -8.32 -19.34 20.53
CA ASN A 364 -8.44 -20.40 21.55
C ASN A 364 -7.10 -20.67 22.28
N ASP A 365 -6.52 -21.83 22.04
CA ASP A 365 -5.26 -22.28 22.63
C ASP A 365 -4.08 -22.12 21.63
N GLU A 366 -4.29 -21.45 20.51
CA GLU A 366 -3.32 -21.21 19.46
C GLU A 366 -2.81 -19.79 19.50
N LEU A 367 -1.50 -19.64 19.62
CA LEU A 367 -0.78 -18.38 19.54
C LEU A 367 -0.10 -18.27 18.17
N TYR A 368 -0.41 -17.22 17.47
CA TYR A 368 0.18 -16.87 16.17
C TYR A 368 1.15 -15.70 16.39
N LEU A 369 2.42 -15.92 16.12
CA LEU A 369 3.48 -14.92 16.22
C LEU A 369 3.89 -14.48 14.80
N LEU A 370 3.69 -13.22 14.49
CA LEU A 370 4.12 -12.64 13.22
C LEU A 370 5.58 -12.20 13.31
N GLN A 371 6.44 -12.82 12.51
CA GLN A 371 7.85 -12.46 12.39
C GLN A 371 8.05 -11.27 11.43
N GLY A 372 9.08 -10.46 11.65
CA GLY A 372 9.36 -9.30 10.80
C GLY A 372 9.69 -9.61 9.33
N ASP A 373 10.00 -10.88 9.02
CA ASP A 373 10.20 -11.36 7.65
C ASP A 373 8.90 -11.88 6.99
N GLY A 374 7.76 -11.75 7.70
CA GLY A 374 6.44 -12.17 7.24
C GLY A 374 6.08 -13.62 7.57
N ARG A 375 6.99 -14.40 8.15
CA ARG A 375 6.67 -15.75 8.64
C ARG A 375 5.73 -15.67 9.83
N ILE A 376 4.92 -16.71 9.98
CA ILE A 376 4.10 -16.91 11.16
C ILE A 376 4.59 -18.16 11.87
N THR A 377 4.84 -18.05 13.17
CA THR A 377 5.06 -19.18 14.05
C THR A 377 3.76 -19.50 14.77
N LEU A 378 3.28 -20.72 14.66
CA LEU A 378 2.08 -21.21 15.33
C LEU A 378 2.49 -22.03 16.55
N CYS A 379 2.08 -21.60 17.75
CA CYS A 379 2.26 -22.35 18.98
C CYS A 379 0.90 -22.77 19.56
N THR A 380 0.73 -24.04 19.84
CA THR A 380 -0.49 -24.58 20.42
C THR A 380 -0.25 -24.93 21.88
N PHE A 381 -1.09 -24.44 22.77
CA PHE A 381 -1.07 -24.80 24.18
C PHE A 381 -2.06 -25.94 24.45
N SER A 382 -1.60 -26.95 25.19
CA SER A 382 -2.45 -28.07 25.61
C SER A 382 -2.13 -28.42 27.05
N GLN A 383 -3.15 -28.48 27.89
CA GLN A 383 -3.01 -28.90 29.29
C GLN A 383 -2.77 -30.40 29.46
N THR A 384 -2.90 -31.18 28.38
CA THR A 384 -2.72 -32.63 28.40
C THR A 384 -1.40 -33.02 27.77
N GLY A 385 -0.48 -33.55 28.56
CA GLY A 385 0.79 -34.10 28.05
C GLY A 385 2.02 -33.65 28.82
N THR A 386 3.16 -34.23 28.48
CA THR A 386 4.46 -33.93 29.08
C THR A 386 5.10 -32.66 28.56
N SER A 387 4.57 -32.10 27.45
CA SER A 387 5.00 -30.85 26.86
C SER A 387 3.75 -30.06 26.44
N PRO A 388 3.29 -29.11 27.26
CA PRO A 388 2.03 -28.42 27.02
C PRO A 388 2.04 -27.49 25.81
N THR A 389 3.21 -27.03 25.38
CA THR A 389 3.33 -26.12 24.23
C THR A 389 4.10 -26.77 23.10
N ARG A 390 3.57 -26.68 21.87
CA ARG A 390 4.24 -27.11 20.63
C ARG A 390 4.20 -25.97 19.63
N CYS A 391 5.34 -25.66 19.06
CA CYS A 391 5.47 -24.62 18.04
C CYS A 391 5.83 -25.20 16.67
N GLN A 392 5.24 -24.63 15.62
CA GLN A 392 5.55 -24.90 14.22
C GLN A 392 6.03 -23.59 13.59
N ASP A 393 7.22 -23.61 12.99
CA ASP A 393 7.84 -22.45 12.35
C ASP A 393 8.50 -22.88 11.03
N PRO A 394 7.99 -22.44 9.88
CA PRO A 394 6.76 -21.64 9.69
C PRO A 394 5.47 -22.45 9.98
N ALA A 395 4.40 -21.72 10.28
CA ALA A 395 3.06 -22.31 10.39
C ALA A 395 2.66 -23.00 9.07
N PRO A 396 1.93 -24.13 9.10
CA PRO A 396 1.59 -24.92 7.92
C PRO A 396 0.40 -24.32 7.15
N TYR A 397 0.59 -23.21 6.44
CA TYR A 397 -0.42 -22.62 5.57
C TYR A 397 -0.33 -23.17 4.15
N VAL A 398 -1.45 -23.17 3.47
CA VAL A 398 -1.56 -23.53 2.06
C VAL A 398 -2.04 -22.33 1.27
N ASP A 399 -1.30 -21.95 0.25
CA ASP A 399 -1.71 -20.90 -0.69
C ASP A 399 -2.74 -21.48 -1.66
N ALA A 400 -3.96 -20.93 -1.66
CA ALA A 400 -5.07 -21.39 -2.50
C ALA A 400 -5.05 -20.77 -3.91
N ARG A 401 -4.11 -19.86 -4.19
CA ARG A 401 -4.00 -19.25 -5.52
C ARG A 401 -3.55 -20.29 -6.55
N PRO A 402 -4.11 -20.20 -7.78
CA PRO A 402 -3.74 -21.13 -8.85
C PRO A 402 -2.23 -21.15 -9.10
N GLY A 403 -1.66 -22.35 -9.15
CA GLY A 403 -0.21 -22.58 -9.34
C GLY A 403 0.65 -22.39 -8.09
N ARG A 404 0.04 -22.12 -6.93
CA ARG A 404 0.75 -21.95 -5.63
C ARG A 404 0.25 -22.90 -4.55
N GLU A 405 -0.49 -23.93 -4.89
CA GLU A 405 -1.18 -24.83 -3.97
C GLU A 405 -0.23 -25.58 -3.00
N ASN A 406 1.04 -25.70 -3.37
CA ASN A 406 2.08 -26.36 -2.56
C ASN A 406 3.03 -25.39 -1.86
N GLN A 407 2.79 -24.09 -1.97
CA GLN A 407 3.60 -23.08 -1.30
C GLN A 407 3.02 -22.79 0.09
N VAL A 408 3.87 -22.78 1.11
CA VAL A 408 3.46 -22.70 2.50
C VAL A 408 3.24 -21.25 2.96
N MET A 409 3.87 -20.28 2.35
CA MET A 409 3.75 -18.86 2.70
C MET A 409 4.21 -17.99 1.54
N LEU A 410 3.95 -16.70 1.63
CA LEU A 410 4.53 -15.67 0.77
C LEU A 410 5.89 -15.27 1.32
N PRO A 411 7.01 -15.88 0.89
CA PRO A 411 8.31 -15.58 1.47
C PRO A 411 8.71 -14.12 1.18
N GLY A 412 9.24 -13.45 2.20
CA GLY A 412 9.75 -12.08 2.06
C GLY A 412 8.68 -10.98 1.98
N THR A 413 7.42 -11.30 2.30
CA THR A 413 6.37 -10.28 2.37
C THR A 413 6.42 -9.58 3.73
N PRO A 414 6.67 -8.28 3.80
CA PRO A 414 6.78 -7.55 5.07
C PRO A 414 5.39 -7.27 5.64
N PHE A 415 4.79 -8.25 6.31
CA PHE A 415 3.60 -8.03 7.10
C PHE A 415 3.95 -7.32 8.41
N THR A 416 3.10 -6.41 8.85
CA THR A 416 3.33 -5.61 10.06
C THR A 416 2.31 -5.84 11.16
N GLN A 417 1.13 -6.32 10.84
CA GLN A 417 0.08 -6.57 11.82
C GLN A 417 -0.67 -7.87 11.51
N ILE A 418 -1.11 -8.52 12.58
CA ILE A 418 -1.90 -9.75 12.54
C ILE A 418 -3.13 -9.59 13.41
N THR A 419 -4.28 -10.02 12.92
CA THR A 419 -5.50 -10.11 13.73
C THR A 419 -6.32 -11.33 13.33
N ILE A 420 -7.26 -11.73 14.18
CA ILE A 420 -8.15 -12.87 13.95
C ILE A 420 -9.58 -12.40 14.07
N SER A 421 -10.40 -12.75 13.06
CA SER A 421 -11.85 -12.54 13.13
C SER A 421 -12.49 -13.54 14.10
N GLN A 422 -13.63 -13.14 14.65
CA GLN A 422 -14.36 -13.98 15.61
C GLN A 422 -15.14 -15.13 14.93
N PRO A 423 -15.50 -16.19 15.66
CA PRO A 423 -16.41 -17.21 15.17
C PRO A 423 -17.69 -16.63 14.55
N PRO A 424 -18.36 -17.31 13.56
CA PRO A 424 -18.25 -18.77 13.33
C PRO A 424 -17.07 -19.20 12.44
N ASP A 425 -16.54 -18.31 11.60
CA ASP A 425 -15.48 -18.65 10.65
C ASP A 425 -14.20 -17.84 10.95
N PRO A 426 -13.45 -18.21 12.00
CA PRO A 426 -12.25 -17.47 12.33
C PRO A 426 -11.25 -17.51 11.19
N SER A 427 -10.74 -16.37 10.86
CA SER A 427 -9.75 -16.17 9.80
C SER A 427 -8.64 -15.27 10.31
N LEU A 428 -7.42 -15.60 9.92
CA LEU A 428 -6.24 -14.80 10.18
C LEU A 428 -6.10 -13.73 9.10
N PHE A 429 -5.93 -12.49 9.51
CA PHE A 429 -5.70 -11.36 8.62
C PHE A 429 -4.34 -10.75 8.88
N LEU A 430 -3.60 -10.47 7.79
CA LEU A 430 -2.27 -9.90 7.82
C LEU A 430 -2.24 -8.61 7.00
N LEU A 431 -1.66 -7.54 7.54
CA LEU A 431 -1.48 -6.28 6.82
C LEU A 431 -0.14 -6.26 6.10
N GLN A 432 -0.17 -6.02 4.79
CA GLN A 432 0.97 -5.63 3.98
C GLN A 432 0.89 -4.11 3.70
N PRO A 433 1.70 -3.29 4.36
CA PRO A 433 1.55 -1.83 4.34
C PRO A 433 1.76 -1.19 2.96
N ASP A 434 2.79 -1.60 2.25
CA ASP A 434 3.22 -0.96 0.99
C ASP A 434 2.19 -1.14 -0.14
N ASN A 435 1.53 -2.30 -0.18
CA ASN A 435 0.47 -2.58 -1.14
C ASN A 435 -0.92 -2.22 -0.62
N GLN A 436 -1.02 -1.70 0.63
CA GLN A 436 -2.30 -1.37 1.25
C GLN A 436 -3.27 -2.56 1.24
N ALA A 437 -2.72 -3.75 1.37
CA ALA A 437 -3.44 -5.00 1.18
C ALA A 437 -3.51 -5.80 2.48
N THR A 438 -4.60 -6.54 2.66
CA THR A 438 -4.75 -7.51 3.71
C THR A 438 -4.87 -8.91 3.13
N TYR A 439 -4.13 -9.85 3.71
CA TYR A 439 -4.18 -11.26 3.35
C TYR A 439 -5.04 -12.00 4.35
N ASN A 440 -5.94 -12.84 3.87
CA ASN A 440 -6.87 -13.58 4.70
C ASN A 440 -6.60 -15.08 4.59
N TYR A 441 -6.34 -15.71 5.73
CA TYR A 441 -6.20 -17.15 5.87
C TYR A 441 -7.35 -17.70 6.69
N THR A 442 -8.15 -18.59 6.13
CA THR A 442 -9.20 -19.29 6.88
C THR A 442 -8.58 -20.34 7.79
N LEU A 443 -8.88 -20.26 9.07
CA LEU A 443 -8.48 -21.22 10.07
C LEU A 443 -9.48 -22.38 10.09
N ARG A 444 -9.06 -23.59 9.74
CA ARG A 444 -9.90 -24.79 9.82
C ARG A 444 -9.72 -25.46 11.17
N LEU A 445 -10.79 -25.47 11.96
CA LEU A 445 -10.80 -26.06 13.30
C LEU A 445 -10.39 -27.55 13.35
N LEU A 446 -10.55 -28.31 12.26
CA LEU A 446 -10.30 -29.75 12.25
C LEU A 446 -8.88 -30.15 11.78
N ASN A 447 -8.16 -29.29 11.07
CA ASN A 447 -6.89 -29.69 10.43
C ASN A 447 -5.71 -28.81 10.80
N PHE A 448 -5.91 -27.77 11.62
CA PHE A 448 -4.87 -26.77 11.95
C PHE A 448 -4.15 -26.17 10.73
N LEU A 449 -4.77 -26.26 9.57
CA LEU A 449 -4.25 -25.73 8.32
C LEU A 449 -5.04 -24.46 7.98
N GLY A 450 -4.37 -23.32 8.06
CA GLY A 450 -4.86 -22.12 7.42
C GLY A 450 -4.86 -22.32 5.90
N GLN A 451 -5.90 -21.86 5.23
CA GLN A 451 -5.92 -21.76 3.77
C GLN A 451 -5.85 -20.29 3.39
N TYR A 452 -4.96 -19.98 2.46
CA TYR A 452 -4.91 -18.64 1.89
C TYR A 452 -6.28 -18.30 1.26
N ARG A 453 -6.77 -17.13 1.58
CA ARG A 453 -7.98 -16.54 1.03
C ARG A 453 -7.63 -15.35 0.14
N PRO A 454 -8.60 -14.76 -0.56
CA PRO A 454 -8.35 -13.58 -1.37
C PRO A 454 -7.57 -12.50 -0.64
N GLN A 455 -6.65 -11.89 -1.33
CA GLN A 455 -6.03 -10.64 -0.92
C GLN A 455 -7.08 -9.53 -1.04
N PHE A 456 -7.20 -8.71 0.00
CA PHE A 456 -8.04 -7.51 -0.02
C PHE A 456 -7.14 -6.32 -0.32
N ASP A 457 -7.37 -5.69 -1.47
CA ASP A 457 -6.59 -4.55 -1.90
C ASP A 457 -7.41 -3.27 -1.75
N ALA A 458 -6.85 -2.28 -1.08
CA ALA A 458 -7.50 -0.98 -0.93
C ALA A 458 -7.42 -0.22 -2.26
N GLN A 459 -8.53 -0.08 -2.96
CA GLN A 459 -8.62 0.84 -4.09
C GLN A 459 -8.57 2.29 -3.60
N MET A 460 -7.36 2.76 -3.30
CA MET A 460 -7.13 4.11 -2.77
C MET A 460 -6.74 5.09 -3.87
N VAL A 461 -7.14 4.82 -5.10
CA VAL A 461 -6.73 5.55 -6.32
C VAL A 461 -6.95 7.06 -6.23
N SER A 462 -7.94 7.49 -5.43
CA SER A 462 -8.28 8.91 -5.30
C SER A 462 -7.56 9.63 -4.16
N ILE A 463 -6.84 8.91 -3.27
CA ILE A 463 -6.40 9.52 -2.02
C ILE A 463 -4.89 9.72 -1.98
N HIS A 464 -4.09 8.71 -1.97
CA HIS A 464 -2.63 8.80 -2.03
C HIS A 464 -2.06 7.42 -2.35
N PRO A 465 -1.96 7.00 -3.61
CA PRO A 465 -1.49 5.67 -3.99
C PRO A 465 -0.03 5.36 -3.59
N SER A 466 0.70 6.37 -3.12
CA SER A 466 2.08 6.24 -2.62
C SER A 466 2.20 6.22 -1.10
N GLU A 467 1.10 6.35 -0.34
CA GLU A 467 1.14 6.30 1.11
C GLU A 467 1.11 4.84 1.60
N THR A 468 1.97 4.53 2.58
CA THR A 468 2.03 3.24 3.25
C THR A 468 0.96 3.19 4.34
N ALA A 469 0.21 2.09 4.44
CA ALA A 469 -0.75 1.88 5.51
C ALA A 469 -0.03 1.73 6.86
N THR A 470 -0.53 2.38 7.91
CA THR A 470 0.12 2.38 9.22
C THR A 470 -0.56 1.47 10.23
N ALA A 471 -1.87 1.23 10.07
CA ALA A 471 -2.62 0.34 10.93
C ALA A 471 -3.82 -0.27 10.20
N PHE A 472 -4.30 -1.37 10.76
CA PHE A 472 -5.40 -2.15 10.24
C PHE A 472 -6.20 -2.75 11.39
N THR A 473 -7.51 -2.89 11.21
CA THR A 473 -8.38 -3.67 12.10
C THR A 473 -9.65 -4.11 11.41
N LEU A 474 -10.38 -5.01 12.05
CA LEU A 474 -11.69 -5.51 11.62
C LEU A 474 -12.72 -5.31 12.72
N THR A 475 -13.98 -5.15 12.34
CA THR A 475 -15.07 -5.39 13.30
C THR A 475 -15.06 -6.84 13.75
N PRO A 476 -15.54 -7.17 14.98
CA PRO A 476 -15.54 -8.55 15.48
C PRO A 476 -16.25 -9.55 14.57
N ASP A 477 -17.31 -9.11 13.89
CA ASP A 477 -18.07 -9.91 12.92
C ASP A 477 -17.43 -9.97 11.52
N ALA A 478 -16.24 -9.36 11.35
CA ALA A 478 -15.53 -9.24 10.10
C ALA A 478 -16.37 -8.67 8.94
N GLN A 479 -17.33 -7.78 9.23
CA GLN A 479 -18.12 -7.11 8.20
C GLN A 479 -17.43 -5.86 7.66
N LEU A 480 -16.68 -5.16 8.49
CA LEU A 480 -15.94 -3.96 8.12
C LEU A 480 -14.44 -4.14 8.33
N SER A 481 -13.68 -3.68 7.37
CA SER A 481 -12.23 -3.53 7.45
C SER A 481 -11.87 -2.05 7.54
N PHE A 482 -10.87 -1.73 8.35
CA PHE A 482 -10.34 -0.38 8.51
C PHE A 482 -8.87 -0.35 8.16
N LEU A 483 -8.47 0.67 7.42
CA LEU A 483 -7.07 0.99 7.14
C LEU A 483 -6.76 2.42 7.57
N SER A 484 -5.60 2.62 8.16
CA SER A 484 -5.08 3.93 8.54
C SER A 484 -3.86 4.31 7.71
N PHE A 485 -3.78 5.59 7.37
CA PHE A 485 -2.66 6.24 6.71
C PHE A 485 -2.30 7.46 7.54
N ARG A 486 -1.57 7.22 8.63
CA ARG A 486 -1.25 8.20 9.66
C ARG A 486 -2.49 8.81 10.31
N ASP A 487 -2.93 9.99 9.87
CA ASP A 487 -4.07 10.75 10.40
C ASP A 487 -5.39 10.52 9.64
N LYS A 488 -5.37 9.69 8.61
CA LYS A 488 -6.54 9.34 7.80
C LYS A 488 -6.95 7.91 8.05
N VAL A 489 -8.21 7.69 8.34
CA VAL A 489 -8.78 6.37 8.55
C VAL A 489 -9.89 6.12 7.55
N TYR A 490 -9.84 4.98 6.91
CA TYR A 490 -10.81 4.53 5.92
C TYR A 490 -11.43 3.21 6.34
N TYR A 491 -12.64 2.95 5.87
CA TYR A 491 -13.32 1.67 6.09
C TYR A 491 -13.96 1.18 4.80
N ALA A 492 -14.08 -0.14 4.69
CA ALA A 492 -14.79 -0.81 3.61
C ALA A 492 -15.59 -2.00 4.14
N SER A 493 -16.65 -2.38 3.42
CA SER A 493 -17.36 -3.62 3.68
C SER A 493 -16.58 -4.79 3.08
N LEU A 494 -16.45 -5.87 3.86
CA LEU A 494 -15.88 -7.14 3.42
C LEU A 494 -16.89 -8.06 2.72
N ARG A 495 -18.18 -7.69 2.71
CA ARG A 495 -19.29 -8.48 2.15
C ARG A 495 -20.10 -7.67 1.15
#